data_cd506fa47eab5a9881289b5d0bc5f27c
#
_entry.id   cd506fa47eab5a9881289b5d0bc5f27c
#
_cell.length_a   1.000
_cell.length_b   1.000
_cell.length_c   1.000
_cell.angle_alpha   90.00
_cell.angle_beta   90.00
_cell.angle_gamma   90.00
#
_symmetry.space_group_name_H-M   'P 1'
#
loop_
_entity.id
_entity.type
_entity.pdbx_description
1 polymer ?
#
loop_
_entity_poly.entity_id
_entity_poly.type
_entity_poly.pdbx_seq_one_letter_code
_entity_poly.pdbx_strand_id
1 'polypeptide(L)'
;MFNDTNFVLKNSKGSIIKINDTDITNDYDRKYMFKKIKNSTDIQWIDVTNEHFIIWMQMEPMEIFRKLWGRIDYTLSEGDYTIELENNWDVINFHGKKKLILVGSSKIGTGKFYGIVLLGGAGYSLIMIVVLLWLKNKYKDKVYTKEELKWD
;
A
#
# COMPACT_ATOMS: atom_id res chain seq x y z
N MET A 1 -3.73 -20.28 -14.48
CA MET A 1 -3.51 -19.55 -13.22
C MET A 1 -2.93 -18.15 -13.44
N PHE A 2 -1.98 -17.97 -14.35
CA PHE A 2 -1.43 -16.66 -14.74
C PHE A 2 -1.99 -16.13 -16.04
N ASN A 3 -3.04 -16.72 -16.54
CA ASN A 3 -3.58 -16.38 -17.85
C ASN A 3 -4.44 -15.09 -17.85
N ASP A 4 -4.69 -14.51 -16.69
CA ASP A 4 -5.32 -13.18 -16.57
C ASP A 4 -4.27 -12.06 -16.72
N THR A 5 -3.26 -12.26 -17.57
CA THR A 5 -2.10 -11.36 -17.67
C THR A 5 -2.23 -10.29 -18.74
N ASN A 6 -3.15 -10.47 -19.67
CA ASN A 6 -3.35 -9.51 -20.75
C ASN A 6 -4.33 -8.43 -20.32
N PHE A 7 -3.77 -7.29 -19.93
CA PHE A 7 -4.52 -6.12 -19.52
C PHE A 7 -4.15 -4.94 -20.41
N VAL A 8 -5.11 -4.45 -21.16
CA VAL A 8 -4.91 -3.32 -22.07
C VAL A 8 -5.87 -2.20 -21.72
N LEU A 9 -5.33 -1.03 -21.44
CA LEU A 9 -6.09 0.20 -21.24
C LEU A 9 -6.01 1.06 -22.50
N LYS A 10 -7.14 1.44 -23.04
CA LYS A 10 -7.26 2.31 -24.22
C LYS A 10 -7.99 3.59 -23.89
N ASN A 11 -7.55 4.68 -24.47
CA ASN A 11 -8.27 5.94 -24.43
C ASN A 11 -9.41 5.92 -25.46
N SER A 12 -10.37 6.84 -25.35
CA SER A 12 -11.48 7.05 -26.31
C SER A 12 -11.03 7.18 -27.77
N LYS A 13 -9.78 7.59 -28.01
CA LYS A 13 -9.15 7.65 -29.34
C LYS A 13 -8.53 6.34 -29.80
N GLY A 14 -8.67 5.25 -29.03
CA GLY A 14 -8.07 3.95 -29.33
C GLY A 14 -6.57 3.85 -29.04
N SER A 15 -5.94 4.88 -28.50
CA SER A 15 -4.53 4.85 -28.12
C SER A 15 -4.31 4.00 -26.87
N ILE A 16 -3.34 3.08 -26.94
CA ILE A 16 -2.98 2.21 -25.82
C ILE A 16 -2.23 3.02 -24.77
N ILE A 17 -2.65 2.91 -23.53
CA ILE A 17 -1.99 3.49 -22.37
C ILE A 17 -1.01 2.47 -21.83
N LYS A 18 0.26 2.85 -21.77
CA LYS A 18 1.30 1.99 -21.24
C LYS A 18 1.15 1.88 -19.72
N ILE A 19 0.96 0.66 -19.26
CA ILE A 19 1.00 0.31 -17.84
C ILE A 19 2.42 -0.16 -17.53
N ASN A 20 2.99 0.37 -16.47
CA ASN A 20 4.30 -0.04 -15.97
C ASN A 20 4.08 -1.19 -14.97
N ASP A 21 4.54 -2.36 -15.33
CA ASP A 21 4.47 -3.61 -14.57
C ASP A 21 5.82 -4.01 -13.95
N THR A 22 6.78 -3.09 -13.97
CA THR A 22 8.09 -3.29 -13.35
C THR A 22 8.15 -2.65 -11.96
N ASP A 23 8.98 -3.18 -11.09
CA ASP A 23 9.12 -2.75 -9.68
C ASP A 23 7.80 -2.73 -8.90
N ILE A 24 6.94 -3.70 -9.19
CA ILE A 24 5.66 -3.89 -8.49
C ILE A 24 5.78 -4.79 -7.27
N THR A 25 6.87 -5.57 -7.18
CA THR A 25 7.16 -6.49 -6.07
C THR A 25 8.10 -5.87 -5.05
N ASN A 26 8.11 -6.46 -3.85
CA ASN A 26 9.07 -6.12 -2.82
C ASN A 26 10.48 -6.58 -3.23
N ASP A 27 11.48 -5.72 -3.05
CA ASP A 27 12.90 -6.03 -3.31
C ASP A 27 13.41 -7.25 -2.55
N TYR A 28 12.91 -7.49 -1.36
CA TYR A 28 13.27 -8.66 -0.55
C TYR A 28 12.84 -9.95 -1.24
N ASP A 29 11.59 -10.03 -1.70
CA ASP A 29 11.06 -11.21 -2.35
C ASP A 29 11.80 -11.51 -3.64
N ARG A 30 12.03 -10.48 -4.46
CA ARG A 30 12.78 -10.58 -5.71
C ARG A 30 14.23 -11.04 -5.48
N LYS A 31 14.88 -10.51 -4.45
CA LYS A 31 16.31 -10.77 -4.20
C LYS A 31 16.58 -12.07 -3.46
N TYR A 32 15.69 -12.47 -2.55
CA TYR A 32 15.96 -13.57 -1.63
C TYR A 32 15.08 -14.80 -1.81
N MET A 33 13.80 -14.61 -2.15
CA MET A 33 12.85 -15.71 -2.21
C MET A 33 12.67 -16.28 -3.61
N PHE A 34 12.59 -15.45 -4.63
CA PHE A 34 12.30 -15.86 -6.00
C PHE A 34 13.52 -15.73 -6.90
N LYS A 35 14.46 -16.66 -6.76
CA LYS A 35 15.69 -16.69 -7.57
C LYS A 35 15.62 -17.79 -8.62
N LYS A 36 16.21 -17.52 -9.80
CA LYS A 36 16.43 -18.56 -10.80
C LYS A 36 17.38 -19.62 -10.25
N ILE A 37 16.97 -20.87 -10.37
CA ILE A 37 17.82 -22.04 -10.08
C ILE A 37 18.72 -22.25 -11.30
N LYS A 38 19.94 -22.69 -11.10
CA LYS A 38 20.83 -23.11 -12.20
C LYS A 38 20.14 -24.21 -13.00
N ASN A 39 20.13 -24.07 -14.34
CA ASN A 39 19.41 -24.97 -15.26
C ASN A 39 17.87 -24.91 -15.14
N SER A 40 17.33 -23.77 -14.76
CA SER A 40 15.87 -23.60 -14.55
C SER A 40 15.05 -23.79 -15.83
N THR A 41 15.63 -23.53 -17.00
CA THR A 41 14.95 -23.69 -18.31
C THR A 41 14.49 -25.11 -18.60
N ASP A 42 15.19 -26.09 -18.04
CA ASP A 42 14.89 -27.52 -18.29
C ASP A 42 13.92 -28.10 -17.26
N ILE A 43 13.70 -27.41 -16.15
CA ILE A 43 12.95 -27.92 -15.00
C ILE A 43 11.70 -27.06 -14.73
N GLN A 44 11.78 -25.77 -14.96
CA GLN A 44 10.71 -24.81 -14.62
C GLN A 44 9.94 -24.40 -15.88
N TRP A 45 8.65 -24.69 -15.88
CA TRP A 45 7.72 -24.28 -16.94
C TRP A 45 7.28 -22.79 -16.82
N ILE A 46 7.63 -22.13 -15.72
CA ILE A 46 7.32 -20.72 -15.47
C ILE A 46 8.55 -19.95 -14.99
N ASP A 47 8.69 -18.71 -15.39
CA ASP A 47 9.73 -17.83 -14.87
C ASP A 47 9.35 -17.32 -13.47
N VAL A 48 9.98 -17.89 -12.46
CA VAL A 48 9.76 -17.52 -11.04
C VAL A 48 10.20 -16.09 -10.73
N THR A 49 11.00 -15.46 -11.60
CA THR A 49 11.42 -14.06 -11.42
C THR A 49 10.44 -13.06 -12.03
N ASN A 50 9.37 -13.53 -12.67
CA ASN A 50 8.32 -12.68 -13.16
C ASN A 50 7.60 -12.01 -11.97
N GLU A 51 7.51 -10.69 -11.97
CA GLU A 51 6.97 -9.93 -10.85
C GLU A 51 5.48 -10.20 -10.62
N HIS A 52 4.69 -10.41 -11.66
CA HIS A 52 3.30 -10.83 -11.51
C HIS A 52 3.19 -12.21 -10.85
N PHE A 53 4.12 -13.13 -11.17
CA PHE A 53 4.18 -14.42 -10.49
C PHE A 53 4.48 -14.26 -9.01
N ILE A 54 5.46 -13.44 -8.66
CA ILE A 54 5.85 -13.17 -7.28
C ILE A 54 4.67 -12.60 -6.48
N ILE A 55 4.02 -11.56 -7.02
CA ILE A 55 2.85 -10.95 -6.38
C ILE A 55 1.72 -11.97 -6.20
N TRP A 56 1.51 -12.81 -7.20
CA TRP A 56 0.46 -13.81 -7.11
C TRP A 56 0.75 -14.85 -6.01
N MET A 57 2.01 -15.26 -5.86
CA MET A 57 2.44 -16.23 -4.85
C MET A 57 2.48 -15.66 -3.42
N GLN A 58 2.44 -14.35 -3.24
CA GLN A 58 2.35 -13.76 -1.91
C GLN A 58 1.04 -14.17 -1.24
N MET A 59 1.16 -14.76 -0.04
CA MET A 59 0.01 -15.14 0.76
C MET A 59 -0.63 -13.92 1.40
N GLU A 60 -1.95 -13.85 1.31
CA GLU A 60 -2.73 -12.79 1.93
C GLU A 60 -3.53 -13.39 3.09
N PRO A 61 -3.43 -12.85 4.30
CA PRO A 61 -4.11 -13.39 5.46
C PRO A 61 -5.60 -13.06 5.52
N MET A 62 -6.09 -12.20 4.61
CA MET A 62 -7.47 -11.72 4.61
C MET A 62 -8.27 -12.35 3.48
N GLU A 63 -9.54 -12.58 3.73
CA GLU A 63 -10.52 -13.07 2.74
C GLU A 63 -10.66 -12.11 1.54
N ILE A 64 -10.61 -10.81 1.80
CA ILE A 64 -10.64 -9.78 0.77
C ILE A 64 -9.26 -9.14 0.68
N PHE A 65 -8.58 -9.37 -0.41
CA PHE A 65 -7.24 -8.85 -0.64
C PHE A 65 -7.13 -8.11 -1.98
N ARG A 66 -6.07 -7.31 -2.12
CA ARG A 66 -5.76 -6.56 -3.33
C ARG A 66 -4.32 -6.80 -3.71
N LYS A 67 -4.09 -7.16 -4.96
CA LYS A 67 -2.75 -7.36 -5.51
C LYS A 67 -2.45 -6.29 -6.55
N LEU A 68 -1.27 -5.72 -6.49
CA LEU A 68 -0.86 -4.68 -7.42
C LEU A 68 -0.57 -5.32 -8.78
N TRP A 69 -1.27 -4.86 -9.80
CA TRP A 69 -1.06 -5.33 -11.17
C TRP A 69 -0.01 -4.48 -11.90
N GLY A 70 -0.07 -3.18 -11.74
CA GLY A 70 0.83 -2.25 -12.41
C GLY A 70 0.53 -0.82 -12.01
N ARG A 71 1.30 0.10 -12.53
CA ARG A 71 1.20 1.54 -12.27
C ARG A 71 1.13 2.31 -13.58
N ILE A 72 0.41 3.40 -13.58
CA ILE A 72 0.43 4.39 -14.66
C ILE A 72 1.21 5.59 -14.13
N ASP A 73 2.40 5.82 -14.69
CA ASP A 73 3.37 6.78 -14.16
C ASP A 73 3.10 8.21 -14.60
N TYR A 74 1.98 8.47 -15.26
CA TYR A 74 1.58 9.80 -15.69
C TYR A 74 0.11 10.07 -15.40
N THR A 75 -0.26 11.35 -15.37
CA THR A 75 -1.63 11.77 -15.12
C THR A 75 -2.49 11.48 -16.35
N LEU A 76 -3.57 10.73 -16.16
CA LEU A 76 -4.58 10.52 -17.17
C LEU A 76 -5.43 11.81 -17.32
N SER A 77 -5.71 12.19 -18.55
CA SER A 77 -6.66 13.28 -18.82
C SER A 77 -8.08 12.83 -18.53
N GLU A 78 -8.96 13.76 -18.24
CA GLU A 78 -10.38 13.48 -18.11
C GLU A 78 -10.94 12.93 -19.43
N GLY A 79 -11.74 11.86 -19.36
CA GLY A 79 -12.32 11.21 -20.54
C GLY A 79 -12.70 9.76 -20.30
N ASP A 80 -13.23 9.16 -21.35
CA ASP A 80 -13.62 7.74 -21.33
C ASP A 80 -12.44 6.84 -21.67
N TYR A 81 -12.32 5.75 -20.94
CA TYR A 81 -11.29 4.76 -21.11
C TYR A 81 -11.91 3.37 -21.22
N THR A 82 -11.42 2.59 -22.14
CA THR A 82 -11.83 1.20 -22.33
C THR A 82 -10.75 0.28 -21.78
N ILE A 83 -11.18 -0.68 -20.98
CA ILE A 83 -10.32 -1.69 -20.39
C ILE A 83 -10.64 -3.02 -21.05
N GLU A 84 -9.66 -3.62 -21.69
CA GLU A 84 -9.73 -4.98 -22.22
C GLU A 84 -8.91 -5.89 -21.30
N LEU A 85 -9.51 -6.95 -20.84
CA LEU A 85 -8.85 -7.96 -20.02
C LEU A 85 -9.27 -9.36 -20.43
N GLU A 86 -8.35 -10.30 -20.39
CA GLU A 86 -8.62 -11.71 -20.57
C GLU A 86 -8.90 -12.34 -19.21
N ASN A 87 -10.10 -12.91 -19.07
CA ASN A 87 -10.53 -13.56 -17.84
C ASN A 87 -10.47 -15.07 -18.02
N ASN A 88 -9.30 -15.66 -17.83
CA ASN A 88 -9.07 -17.09 -18.04
C ASN A 88 -9.13 -17.90 -16.74
N TRP A 89 -8.97 -17.26 -15.57
CA TRP A 89 -9.05 -17.94 -14.28
C TRP A 89 -10.49 -17.97 -13.76
N ASP A 90 -11.08 -19.15 -13.72
CA ASP A 90 -12.42 -19.33 -13.17
C ASP A 90 -12.41 -19.36 -11.64
N VAL A 91 -13.19 -18.48 -11.02
CA VAL A 91 -13.35 -18.36 -9.56
C VAL A 91 -14.74 -18.79 -9.09
N ILE A 92 -15.60 -19.25 -9.99
CA ILE A 92 -16.99 -19.62 -9.71
C ILE A 92 -17.02 -20.85 -8.80
N ASN A 93 -16.13 -21.82 -9.02
CA ASN A 93 -16.09 -23.08 -8.31
C ASN A 93 -15.84 -22.95 -6.80
N PHE A 94 -15.23 -21.85 -6.38
CA PHE A 94 -15.01 -21.55 -4.95
C PHE A 94 -15.73 -20.26 -4.48
N HIS A 95 -16.79 -19.87 -5.18
CA HIS A 95 -17.61 -18.69 -4.88
C HIS A 95 -16.82 -17.38 -4.81
N GLY A 96 -15.67 -17.30 -5.45
CA GLY A 96 -14.82 -16.13 -5.49
C GLY A 96 -15.36 -15.03 -6.42
N LYS A 97 -14.90 -13.80 -6.21
CA LYS A 97 -15.20 -12.64 -7.07
C LYS A 97 -13.91 -11.92 -7.41
N LYS A 98 -13.69 -11.66 -8.69
CA LYS A 98 -12.60 -10.81 -9.16
C LYS A 98 -13.09 -9.38 -9.37
N LYS A 99 -12.30 -8.41 -8.96
CA LYS A 99 -12.57 -6.99 -9.17
C LYS A 99 -11.31 -6.30 -9.64
N LEU A 100 -11.43 -5.47 -10.67
CA LEU A 100 -10.39 -4.52 -11.04
C LEU A 100 -10.62 -3.21 -10.30
N ILE A 101 -9.58 -2.67 -9.68
CA ILE A 101 -9.65 -1.45 -8.91
C ILE A 101 -8.60 -0.49 -9.45
N LEU A 102 -9.03 0.65 -9.96
CA LEU A 102 -8.17 1.76 -10.31
C LEU A 102 -8.11 2.71 -9.12
N VAL A 103 -6.90 3.00 -8.66
CA VAL A 103 -6.68 3.89 -7.52
C VAL A 103 -5.83 5.05 -7.96
N GLY A 104 -6.34 6.27 -7.79
CA GLY A 104 -5.54 7.46 -7.97
C GLY A 104 -4.50 7.57 -6.86
N SER A 105 -3.22 7.65 -7.22
CA SER A 105 -2.15 7.87 -6.26
C SER A 105 -1.95 9.38 -6.04
N SER A 106 -1.92 9.78 -4.79
CA SER A 106 -1.51 11.12 -4.37
C SER A 106 -0.12 11.02 -3.73
N LYS A 107 0.71 12.05 -3.89
CA LYS A 107 2.05 12.11 -3.27
C LYS A 107 2.05 11.90 -1.75
N ILE A 108 0.91 12.10 -1.11
CA ILE A 108 0.70 11.92 0.34
C ILE A 108 -0.09 10.61 0.62
N GLY A 109 -0.27 9.77 -0.39
CA GLY A 109 -1.10 8.56 -0.31
C GLY A 109 -2.61 8.87 -0.34
N THR A 110 -3.44 7.85 -0.32
CA THR A 110 -4.91 7.97 -0.27
C THR A 110 -5.43 8.50 1.06
N GLY A 111 -4.56 8.70 2.02
CA GLY A 111 -4.89 9.07 3.40
C GLY A 111 -4.56 10.51 3.77
N LYS A 112 -4.83 11.51 2.90
CA LYS A 112 -4.64 12.93 3.27
C LYS A 112 -5.27 13.27 4.62
N PHE A 113 -6.44 12.70 4.90
CA PHE A 113 -7.14 12.89 6.16
C PHE A 113 -6.31 12.38 7.34
N TYR A 114 -5.76 11.17 7.25
CA TYR A 114 -4.90 10.60 8.31
C TYR A 114 -3.63 11.42 8.54
N GLY A 115 -3.02 11.94 7.46
CA GLY A 115 -1.84 12.82 7.56
C GLY A 115 -2.17 14.11 8.32
N ILE A 116 -3.30 14.73 8.04
CA ILE A 116 -3.75 15.95 8.74
C ILE A 116 -4.04 15.66 10.21
N VAL A 117 -4.72 14.54 10.52
CA VAL A 117 -5.02 14.13 11.90
C VAL A 117 -3.75 13.88 12.70
N LEU A 118 -2.76 13.19 12.12
CA LEU A 118 -1.47 12.94 12.78
C LEU A 118 -0.70 14.22 13.04
N LEU A 119 -0.65 15.14 12.08
CA LEU A 119 -0.01 16.46 12.24
C LEU A 119 -0.71 17.31 13.32
N GLY A 120 -2.04 17.29 13.32
CA GLY A 120 -2.84 17.97 14.33
C GLY A 120 -2.59 17.41 15.74
N GLY A 121 -2.56 16.08 15.87
CA GLY A 121 -2.24 15.41 17.13
C GLY A 121 -0.82 15.72 17.64
N ALA A 122 0.16 15.72 16.75
CA ALA A 122 1.53 16.09 17.10
C ALA A 122 1.62 17.56 17.56
N GLY A 123 0.97 18.48 16.86
CA GLY A 123 0.90 19.88 17.24
C GLY A 123 0.25 20.09 18.62
N TYR A 124 -0.88 19.41 18.87
CA TYR A 124 -1.54 19.44 20.17
C TYR A 124 -0.64 18.93 21.30
N SER A 125 0.09 17.84 21.07
CA SER A 125 1.00 17.28 22.07
C SER A 125 2.14 18.24 22.43
N LEU A 126 2.69 18.94 21.43
CA LEU A 126 3.73 19.95 21.67
C LEU A 126 3.19 21.14 22.52
N ILE A 127 2.00 21.62 22.22
CA ILE A 127 1.35 22.68 23.00
C ILE A 127 1.15 22.23 24.45
N MET A 128 0.66 21.01 24.66
CA MET A 128 0.48 20.45 26.01
C MET A 128 1.78 20.36 26.80
N ILE A 129 2.88 19.96 26.16
CA ILE A 129 4.21 19.92 26.81
C ILE A 129 4.61 21.33 27.27
N VAL A 130 4.48 22.33 26.40
CA VAL A 130 4.82 23.72 26.73
C VAL A 130 3.97 24.22 27.91
N VAL A 131 2.67 23.96 27.88
CA VAL A 131 1.75 24.34 28.98
C VAL A 131 2.15 23.67 30.30
N LEU A 132 2.47 22.37 30.28
CA LEU A 132 2.88 21.65 31.48
C LEU A 132 4.22 22.17 32.05
N LEU A 133 5.16 22.48 31.17
CA LEU A 133 6.44 23.08 31.59
C LEU A 133 6.25 24.47 32.21
N TRP A 134 5.36 25.28 31.63
CA TRP A 134 5.00 26.59 32.15
C TRP A 134 4.31 26.48 33.50
N LEU A 135 3.33 25.57 33.66
CA LEU A 135 2.68 25.30 34.94
C LEU A 135 3.68 24.82 36.01
N LYS A 136 4.54 23.86 35.63
CA LYS A 136 5.59 23.38 36.54
C LYS A 136 6.49 24.51 37.04
N ASN A 137 6.87 25.41 36.13
CA ASN A 137 7.71 26.55 36.50
C ASN A 137 6.97 27.56 37.39
N LYS A 138 5.69 27.84 37.05
CA LYS A 138 4.83 28.78 37.80
C LYS A 138 4.50 28.31 39.23
N TYR A 139 4.34 26.98 39.41
CA TYR A 139 3.94 26.39 40.69
C TYR A 139 5.10 25.68 41.41
N LYS A 140 6.33 25.89 40.96
CA LYS A 140 7.55 25.27 41.51
C LYS A 140 7.67 25.45 43.02
N ASP A 141 7.26 26.62 43.54
CA ASP A 141 7.35 26.96 44.96
C ASP A 141 6.11 26.52 45.77
N LYS A 142 5.10 25.90 45.13
CA LYS A 142 3.88 25.40 45.79
C LYS A 142 3.84 23.87 45.88
N VAL A 143 4.97 23.21 45.67
CA VAL A 143 5.05 21.76 45.91
C VAL A 143 5.11 21.60 47.45
N TYR A 144 4.04 21.12 48.02
CA TYR A 144 3.96 20.78 49.45
C TYR A 144 5.11 19.86 49.79
N THR A 145 5.97 20.32 50.71
CA THR A 145 7.02 19.50 51.30
C THR A 145 6.37 18.40 52.13
N LYS A 146 6.96 17.23 52.15
CA LYS A 146 6.48 16.03 52.86
C LYS A 146 6.17 16.26 54.36
N GLU A 147 6.62 17.39 54.91
CA GLU A 147 6.42 17.79 56.29
C GLU A 147 5.03 18.35 56.60
N GLU A 148 4.26 18.79 55.57
CA GLU A 148 2.91 19.31 55.77
C GLU A 148 1.81 18.20 55.79
N LEU A 149 2.20 16.96 55.53
CA LEU A 149 1.33 15.78 55.59
C LEU A 149 1.47 15.04 56.94
N LYS A 150 1.52 15.75 58.07
CA LYS A 150 1.31 15.14 59.37
C LYS A 150 -0.22 14.97 59.58
N TRP A 151 -0.65 13.75 59.56
CA TRP A 151 -1.96 13.34 60.01
C TRP A 151 -1.92 13.24 61.52
N ASP A 152 -2.63 14.11 62.21
CA ASP A 152 -2.94 13.99 63.64
C ASP A 152 -3.92 12.86 63.84
#